data_e7f4d49e15d0c0de4d8991a5bf69027d
#
_entry.id   e7f4d49e15d0c0de4d8991a5bf69027d
#
_cell.length_a   1.000
_cell.length_b   1.000
_cell.length_c   1.000
_cell.angle_alpha   90.00
_cell.angle_beta   90.00
_cell.angle_gamma   90.00
#
_symmetry.space_group_name_H-M   'P 1'
#
loop_
_entity.id
_entity.type
_entity.pdbx_description
1 polymer ?
#
loop_
_entity_poly.entity_id
_entity_poly.type
_entity_poly.pdbx_seq_one_letter_code
_entity_poly.pdbx_strand_id
1 'polypeptide(L)'
;MTEIQEKKKKKSAAKRVGRILLCAVLIIGSLWFLQQLFMPKYMHDIVEGAMIAEYYQEEKNHDVIFVGDCELYENISPQVLWDEYGINSYIRGSAQQLIWQSYYLMEETLRYEKPKAIVFNVLSLKYNEPQKEAYNRMTLDGMRWSMSKVHSIEASMLPEENFIEYVFPILRYHSRYSSLTEDDLTYLVKKDVVTHNGYYMRVDVRPAENVPEGKPLGD
;
A
#
# COMPACT_ATOMS: atom_id res chain seq x y z
N MET A 1 16.09 37.20 46.68
CA MET A 1 15.34 35.98 46.37
C MET A 1 16.32 34.83 46.48
N THR A 2 16.12 33.90 47.41
CA THR A 2 17.16 32.93 47.84
C THR A 2 17.37 31.85 46.73
N GLU A 3 18.59 31.43 46.52
CA GLU A 3 19.04 30.37 45.59
C GLU A 3 18.17 29.10 45.66
N ILE A 4 17.62 28.80 46.81
CA ILE A 4 16.70 27.69 47.08
C ILE A 4 15.37 27.87 46.33
N GLN A 5 14.83 29.08 46.24
CA GLN A 5 13.60 29.40 45.54
C GLN A 5 13.78 29.23 44.02
N GLU A 6 14.94 29.63 43.52
CA GLU A 6 15.25 29.49 42.08
C GLU A 6 15.43 28.03 41.66
N LYS A 7 16.10 27.21 42.50
CA LYS A 7 16.22 25.75 42.30
C LYS A 7 14.86 25.04 42.33
N LYS A 8 13.95 25.42 43.24
CA LYS A 8 12.58 24.89 43.30
C LYS A 8 11.79 25.25 42.05
N LYS A 9 11.89 26.51 41.55
CA LYS A 9 11.23 26.97 40.31
C LYS A 9 11.74 26.23 39.09
N LYS A 10 13.05 26.05 38.95
CA LYS A 10 13.67 25.27 37.87
C LYS A 10 13.22 23.80 37.88
N LYS A 11 13.19 23.13 39.04
CA LYS A 11 12.68 21.76 39.19
C LYS A 11 11.19 21.65 38.85
N SER A 12 10.37 22.62 39.22
CA SER A 12 8.95 22.66 38.90
C SER A 12 8.73 22.86 37.39
N ALA A 13 9.48 23.77 36.77
CA ALA A 13 9.44 23.98 35.30
C ALA A 13 9.88 22.71 34.54
N ALA A 14 10.95 22.06 34.92
CA ALA A 14 11.42 20.81 34.34
C ALA A 14 10.37 19.69 34.44
N LYS A 15 9.69 19.54 35.58
CA LYS A 15 8.59 18.58 35.74
C LYS A 15 7.40 18.92 34.86
N ARG A 16 7.08 20.20 34.65
CA ARG A 16 5.99 20.64 33.74
C ARG A 16 6.33 20.35 32.30
N VAL A 17 7.54 20.67 31.86
CA VAL A 17 8.04 20.33 30.50
C VAL A 17 8.02 18.82 30.29
N GLY A 18 8.51 18.03 31.25
CA GLY A 18 8.48 16.57 31.16
C GLY A 18 7.07 16.00 31.01
N ARG A 19 6.07 16.55 31.72
CA ARG A 19 4.66 16.13 31.54
C ARG A 19 4.12 16.48 30.14
N ILE A 20 4.42 17.69 29.66
CA ILE A 20 3.99 18.14 28.33
C ILE A 20 4.58 17.23 27.27
N LEU A 21 5.87 16.91 27.35
CA LEU A 21 6.53 15.99 26.42
C LEU A 21 5.92 14.60 26.49
N LEU A 22 5.66 14.07 27.68
CA LEU A 22 4.99 12.78 27.85
C LEU A 22 3.60 12.77 27.20
N CYS A 23 2.79 13.80 27.45
CA CYS A 23 1.48 13.92 26.82
C CYS A 23 1.58 14.01 25.29
N ALA A 24 2.54 14.77 24.77
CA ALA A 24 2.77 14.88 23.34
C ALA A 24 3.15 13.52 22.73
N VAL A 25 4.05 12.77 23.36
CA VAL A 25 4.43 11.41 22.90
C VAL A 25 3.24 10.46 22.94
N LEU A 26 2.42 10.49 23.99
CA LEU A 26 1.22 9.65 24.06
C LEU A 26 0.20 10.00 22.99
N ILE A 27 -0.04 11.28 22.73
CA ILE A 27 -0.95 11.73 21.67
C ILE A 27 -0.45 11.30 20.29
N ILE A 28 0.83 11.56 19.98
CA ILE A 28 1.43 11.17 18.70
C ILE A 28 1.39 9.65 18.53
N GLY A 29 1.75 8.89 19.56
CA GLY A 29 1.70 7.44 19.53
C GLY A 29 0.28 6.89 19.33
N SER A 30 -0.70 7.47 20.00
CA SER A 30 -2.12 7.10 19.83
C SER A 30 -2.62 7.41 18.43
N LEU A 31 -2.29 8.59 17.90
CA LEU A 31 -2.67 8.97 16.53
C LEU A 31 -2.01 8.05 15.50
N TRP A 32 -0.72 7.73 15.68
CA TRP A 32 -0.03 6.79 14.81
C TRP A 32 -0.66 5.39 14.85
N PHE A 33 -0.98 4.89 16.04
CA PHE A 33 -1.66 3.60 16.21
C PHE A 33 -3.03 3.58 15.53
N LEU A 34 -3.85 4.60 15.75
CA LEU A 34 -5.16 4.71 15.13
C LEU A 34 -5.04 4.81 13.61
N GLN A 35 -4.06 5.54 13.10
CA GLN A 35 -3.81 5.64 11.67
C GLN A 35 -3.48 4.28 11.05
N GLN A 36 -2.65 3.47 11.71
CA GLN A 36 -2.36 2.10 11.25
C GLN A 36 -3.60 1.19 11.34
N LEU A 37 -4.41 1.36 12.37
CA LEU A 37 -5.62 0.57 12.57
C LEU A 37 -6.67 0.86 11.51
N PHE A 38 -6.91 2.14 11.18
CA PHE A 38 -7.93 2.55 10.23
C PHE A 38 -7.50 2.41 8.76
N MET A 39 -6.21 2.33 8.47
CA MET A 39 -5.73 2.12 7.10
C MET A 39 -6.27 0.80 6.55
N PRO A 40 -6.86 0.78 5.34
CA PRO A 40 -7.19 -0.46 4.65
C PRO A 40 -5.94 -1.32 4.46
N LYS A 41 -6.07 -2.62 4.69
CA LYS A 41 -4.99 -3.59 4.57
C LYS A 41 -5.37 -4.60 3.51
N TYR A 42 -4.37 -5.06 2.78
CA TYR A 42 -4.56 -6.18 1.89
C TYR A 42 -4.56 -7.46 2.72
N MET A 43 -5.73 -8.08 2.85
CA MET A 43 -5.97 -9.29 3.65
C MET A 43 -6.88 -10.24 2.88
N HIS A 44 -6.95 -11.50 3.33
CA HIS A 44 -7.67 -12.57 2.63
C HIS A 44 -9.12 -12.21 2.26
N ASP A 45 -9.81 -11.51 3.15
CA ASP A 45 -11.20 -11.09 2.96
C ASP A 45 -11.35 -9.64 2.48
N ILE A 46 -10.25 -8.88 2.38
CA ILE A 46 -10.23 -7.47 1.97
C ILE A 46 -9.20 -7.30 0.87
N VAL A 47 -9.66 -7.38 -0.37
CA VAL A 47 -8.78 -7.30 -1.56
C VAL A 47 -8.53 -5.87 -2.04
N GLU A 48 -9.27 -4.89 -1.55
CA GLU A 48 -9.13 -3.47 -1.88
C GLU A 48 -8.14 -2.73 -0.97
N GLY A 49 -7.28 -3.45 -0.27
CA GLY A 49 -6.27 -2.90 0.62
C GLY A 49 -4.99 -2.47 -0.09
N ALA A 50 -4.00 -2.11 0.69
CA ALA A 50 -2.69 -1.61 0.24
C ALA A 50 -1.77 -2.76 -0.21
N MET A 51 -2.13 -3.46 -1.30
CA MET A 51 -1.43 -4.63 -1.87
C MET A 51 0.07 -4.37 -2.12
N ILE A 52 0.43 -3.19 -2.59
CA ILE A 52 1.81 -2.80 -2.86
C ILE A 52 2.72 -2.95 -1.62
N ALA A 53 2.14 -2.90 -0.42
CA ALA A 53 2.90 -3.01 0.83
C ALA A 53 3.56 -4.38 1.04
N GLU A 54 3.04 -5.45 0.44
CA GLU A 54 3.59 -6.80 0.59
C GLU A 54 5.02 -6.90 0.04
N TYR A 55 5.34 -6.20 -1.03
CA TYR A 55 6.68 -6.14 -1.60
C TYR A 55 7.77 -5.84 -0.57
N TYR A 56 7.48 -5.00 0.42
CA TYR A 56 8.50 -4.60 1.40
C TYR A 56 8.82 -5.66 2.45
N GLN A 57 8.06 -6.74 2.47
CA GLN A 57 8.28 -7.89 3.36
C GLN A 57 9.19 -8.95 2.71
N GLU A 58 9.31 -8.92 1.38
CA GLU A 58 10.10 -9.85 0.60
C GLU A 58 11.59 -9.51 0.59
N GLU A 59 12.43 -10.50 0.32
CA GLU A 59 13.84 -10.30 0.04
C GLU A 59 14.03 -9.56 -1.28
N LYS A 60 15.02 -8.67 -1.34
CA LYS A 60 15.29 -7.82 -2.50
C LYS A 60 16.36 -8.43 -3.41
N ASN A 61 16.04 -9.55 -4.05
CA ASN A 61 16.95 -10.32 -4.89
C ASN A 61 16.28 -10.83 -6.18
N HIS A 62 15.27 -10.14 -6.67
CA HIS A 62 14.52 -10.57 -7.83
C HIS A 62 15.30 -10.35 -9.13
N ASP A 63 15.23 -11.33 -10.03
CA ASP A 63 15.79 -11.23 -11.39
C ASP A 63 14.93 -10.34 -12.27
N VAL A 64 13.60 -10.44 -12.13
CA VAL A 64 12.63 -9.72 -12.94
C VAL A 64 11.56 -9.10 -12.04
N ILE A 65 11.28 -7.83 -12.27
CA ILE A 65 10.15 -7.13 -11.65
C ILE A 65 9.12 -6.80 -12.73
N PHE A 66 7.88 -7.18 -12.48
CA PHE A 66 6.74 -6.79 -13.30
C PHE A 66 6.03 -5.60 -12.65
N VAL A 67 5.65 -4.60 -13.45
CA VAL A 67 4.96 -3.39 -12.93
C VAL A 67 3.77 -3.07 -13.82
N GLY A 68 2.59 -2.94 -13.23
CA GLY A 68 1.37 -2.62 -13.96
C GLY A 68 0.08 -2.94 -13.22
N ASP A 69 -1.00 -3.06 -13.97
CA ASP A 69 -2.35 -3.26 -13.43
C ASP A 69 -2.72 -4.75 -13.22
N CYS A 70 -4.03 -5.02 -13.11
CA CYS A 70 -4.56 -6.36 -12.87
C CYS A 70 -4.18 -7.39 -13.96
N GLU A 71 -3.93 -6.96 -15.17
CA GLU A 71 -3.47 -7.84 -16.24
C GLU A 71 -2.17 -8.57 -15.88
N LEU A 72 -1.31 -7.97 -15.06
CA LEU A 72 -0.08 -8.62 -14.61
C LEU A 72 -0.32 -9.56 -13.44
N TYR A 73 -0.92 -9.06 -12.36
CA TYR A 73 -0.99 -9.85 -11.13
C TYR A 73 -2.06 -10.96 -11.13
N GLU A 74 -2.89 -11.02 -12.15
CA GLU A 74 -3.85 -12.10 -12.36
C GLU A 74 -3.41 -13.10 -13.46
N ASN A 75 -2.51 -12.71 -14.38
CA ASN A 75 -2.16 -13.55 -15.53
C ASN A 75 -0.71 -14.03 -15.56
N ILE A 76 0.22 -13.37 -14.86
CA ILE A 76 1.62 -13.80 -14.80
C ILE A 76 1.88 -14.47 -13.46
N SER A 77 2.31 -15.73 -13.49
CA SER A 77 2.66 -16.49 -12.30
C SER A 77 4.17 -16.50 -12.06
N PRO A 78 4.68 -15.80 -11.04
CA PRO A 78 6.07 -15.90 -10.62
C PRO A 78 6.49 -17.31 -10.25
N GLN A 79 5.56 -18.12 -9.72
CA GLN A 79 5.83 -19.52 -9.37
C GLN A 79 6.18 -20.34 -10.62
N VAL A 80 5.41 -20.19 -11.71
CA VAL A 80 5.69 -20.88 -12.97
C VAL A 80 7.04 -20.44 -13.55
N LEU A 81 7.35 -19.14 -13.48
CA LEU A 81 8.64 -18.63 -13.93
C LEU A 81 9.81 -19.22 -13.14
N TRP A 82 9.63 -19.44 -11.85
CA TRP A 82 10.62 -20.10 -11.01
C TRP A 82 10.73 -21.59 -11.33
N ASP A 83 9.62 -22.30 -11.37
CA ASP A 83 9.61 -23.77 -11.52
C ASP A 83 10.12 -24.22 -12.89
N GLU A 84 9.79 -23.49 -13.96
CA GLU A 84 10.16 -23.87 -15.32
C GLU A 84 11.48 -23.25 -15.80
N TYR A 85 11.82 -22.05 -15.33
CA TYR A 85 12.94 -21.27 -15.88
C TYR A 85 13.97 -20.83 -14.81
N GLY A 86 13.71 -21.07 -13.54
CA GLY A 86 14.57 -20.60 -12.45
C GLY A 86 14.65 -19.08 -12.31
N ILE A 87 13.63 -18.37 -12.81
CA ILE A 87 13.57 -16.90 -12.78
C ILE A 87 12.88 -16.46 -11.50
N ASN A 88 13.62 -15.83 -10.59
CA ASN A 88 13.05 -15.19 -9.41
C ASN A 88 12.40 -13.87 -9.81
N SER A 89 11.08 -13.75 -9.64
CA SER A 89 10.35 -12.56 -10.06
C SER A 89 9.32 -12.10 -9.04
N TYR A 90 8.97 -10.82 -9.11
CA TYR A 90 7.94 -10.21 -8.27
C TYR A 90 7.06 -9.26 -9.10
N ILE A 91 5.76 -9.18 -8.76
CA ILE A 91 4.81 -8.29 -9.41
C ILE A 91 4.46 -7.13 -8.48
N ARG A 92 4.77 -5.92 -8.87
CA ARG A 92 4.35 -4.68 -8.20
C ARG A 92 3.17 -4.09 -8.93
N GLY A 93 1.99 -4.67 -8.72
CA GLY A 93 0.75 -4.32 -9.40
C GLY A 93 -0.37 -3.94 -8.44
N SER A 94 -1.33 -3.18 -8.95
CA SER A 94 -2.58 -2.86 -8.27
C SER A 94 -3.70 -2.66 -9.29
N ALA A 95 -4.97 -2.75 -8.86
CA ALA A 95 -6.08 -2.58 -9.76
C ALA A 95 -6.07 -1.19 -10.41
N GLN A 96 -6.24 -1.17 -11.74
CA GLN A 96 -6.24 0.05 -12.57
C GLN A 96 -5.02 0.96 -12.33
N GLN A 97 -3.86 0.38 -12.11
CA GLN A 97 -2.63 1.13 -11.88
C GLN A 97 -2.30 2.01 -13.08
N LEU A 98 -2.08 3.28 -12.81
CA LEU A 98 -1.77 4.29 -13.83
C LEU A 98 -0.30 4.22 -14.25
N ILE A 99 0.00 4.71 -15.48
CA ILE A 99 1.35 4.65 -16.03
C ILE A 99 2.37 5.38 -15.15
N TRP A 100 2.03 6.56 -14.63
CA TRP A 100 2.94 7.32 -13.76
C TRP A 100 3.11 6.66 -12.39
N GLN A 101 2.07 5.98 -11.85
CA GLN A 101 2.20 5.17 -10.65
C GLN A 101 3.19 4.03 -10.87
N SER A 102 3.09 3.35 -12.00
CA SER A 102 4.04 2.30 -12.41
C SER A 102 5.45 2.85 -12.57
N TYR A 103 5.62 4.04 -13.15
CA TYR A 103 6.92 4.70 -13.25
C TYR A 103 7.54 4.96 -11.87
N TYR A 104 6.79 5.53 -10.94
CA TYR A 104 7.30 5.81 -9.59
C TYR A 104 7.55 4.54 -8.77
N LEU A 105 6.79 3.47 -9.00
CA LEU A 105 7.09 2.16 -8.43
C LEU A 105 8.37 1.56 -9.00
N MET A 106 8.64 1.70 -10.30
CA MET A 106 9.93 1.31 -10.91
C MET A 106 11.09 2.11 -10.31
N GLU A 107 10.94 3.44 -10.24
CA GLU A 107 11.94 4.31 -9.64
C GLU A 107 12.25 3.91 -8.19
N GLU A 108 11.21 3.62 -7.42
CA GLU A 108 11.35 3.16 -6.04
C GLU A 108 12.02 1.78 -5.97
N THR A 109 11.61 0.83 -6.80
CA THR A 109 12.21 -0.52 -6.86
C THR A 109 13.72 -0.45 -7.03
N LEU A 110 14.21 0.38 -7.93
CA LEU A 110 15.63 0.54 -8.22
C LEU A 110 16.46 1.12 -7.05
N ARG A 111 15.80 1.62 -6.00
CA ARG A 111 16.45 2.01 -4.74
C ARG A 111 16.63 0.84 -3.78
N TYR A 112 15.77 -0.19 -3.88
CA TYR A 112 15.81 -1.36 -3.02
C TYR A 112 16.62 -2.51 -3.61
N GLU A 113 16.55 -2.69 -4.94
CA GLU A 113 17.20 -3.79 -5.65
C GLU A 113 17.58 -3.41 -7.08
N LYS A 114 18.35 -4.29 -7.72
CA LYS A 114 18.81 -4.12 -9.11
C LYS A 114 18.40 -5.34 -9.93
N PRO A 115 17.14 -5.46 -10.34
CA PRO A 115 16.69 -6.56 -11.18
C PRO A 115 17.40 -6.54 -12.53
N LYS A 116 17.54 -7.71 -13.16
CA LYS A 116 18.10 -7.84 -14.51
C LYS A 116 17.18 -7.25 -15.58
N ALA A 117 15.85 -7.28 -15.31
CA ALA A 117 14.84 -6.69 -16.17
C ALA A 117 13.66 -6.15 -15.36
N ILE A 118 13.04 -5.10 -15.89
CA ILE A 118 11.72 -4.63 -15.43
C ILE A 118 10.78 -4.73 -16.62
N VAL A 119 9.70 -5.47 -16.45
CA VAL A 119 8.65 -5.65 -17.45
C VAL A 119 7.47 -4.74 -17.09
N PHE A 120 7.15 -3.86 -18.00
CA PHE A 120 6.12 -2.86 -17.80
C PHE A 120 4.87 -3.18 -18.62
N ASN A 121 3.69 -3.17 -18.00
CA ASN A 121 2.42 -3.30 -18.71
C ASN A 121 2.04 -1.98 -19.39
N VAL A 122 2.07 -1.97 -20.71
CA VAL A 122 1.73 -0.77 -21.50
C VAL A 122 0.23 -0.52 -21.63
N LEU A 123 -0.63 -1.43 -21.17
CA LEU A 123 -2.09 -1.25 -21.23
C LEU A 123 -2.54 -0.01 -20.44
N SER A 124 -1.82 0.33 -19.38
CA SER A 124 -2.07 1.53 -18.57
C SER A 124 -1.89 2.84 -19.35
N LEU A 125 -1.23 2.83 -20.53
CA LEU A 125 -1.13 3.98 -21.45
C LEU A 125 -2.50 4.46 -21.97
N LYS A 126 -3.52 3.61 -21.93
CA LYS A 126 -4.90 4.00 -22.30
C LYS A 126 -5.53 5.01 -21.35
N TYR A 127 -5.01 5.12 -20.11
CA TYR A 127 -5.51 6.05 -19.11
C TYR A 127 -4.63 7.30 -19.11
N ASN A 128 -5.22 8.44 -19.45
CA ASN A 128 -4.55 9.74 -19.48
C ASN A 128 -4.98 10.69 -18.35
N GLU A 129 -5.88 10.22 -17.49
CA GLU A 129 -6.43 10.96 -16.36
C GLU A 129 -6.38 10.12 -15.09
N PRO A 130 -6.31 10.75 -13.90
CA PRO A 130 -6.42 10.05 -12.65
C PRO A 130 -7.71 9.24 -12.56
N GLN A 131 -7.59 8.03 -12.03
CA GLN A 131 -8.73 7.14 -11.79
C GLN A 131 -9.46 7.55 -10.51
N LYS A 132 -10.52 6.80 -10.16
CA LYS A 132 -11.21 7.01 -8.87
C LYS A 132 -10.22 6.88 -7.71
N GLU A 133 -10.40 7.72 -6.69
CA GLU A 133 -9.57 7.75 -5.49
C GLU A 133 -9.27 6.34 -4.93
N ALA A 134 -10.28 5.46 -4.86
CA ALA A 134 -10.13 4.12 -4.33
C ALA A 134 -9.04 3.32 -5.06
N TYR A 135 -8.99 3.38 -6.39
CA TYR A 135 -7.95 2.69 -7.18
C TYR A 135 -6.58 3.34 -7.03
N ASN A 136 -6.52 4.67 -7.05
CA ASN A 136 -5.26 5.38 -6.80
C ASN A 136 -4.66 4.99 -5.45
N ARG A 137 -5.49 4.93 -4.42
CA ARG A 137 -5.06 4.58 -3.06
C ARG A 137 -4.60 3.12 -2.91
N MET A 138 -5.09 2.18 -3.72
CA MET A 138 -4.58 0.80 -3.72
C MET A 138 -3.09 0.73 -4.04
N THR A 139 -2.59 1.62 -4.91
CA THR A 139 -1.15 1.78 -5.14
C THR A 139 -0.51 2.63 -4.05
N LEU A 140 -1.02 3.85 -3.87
CA LEU A 140 -0.35 4.91 -3.12
C LEU A 140 -0.26 4.62 -1.61
N ASP A 141 -1.33 4.08 -1.01
CA ASP A 141 -1.34 3.79 0.42
C ASP A 141 -0.38 2.66 0.78
N GLY A 142 -0.11 1.74 -0.17
CA GLY A 142 0.87 0.67 -0.03
C GLY A 142 2.33 1.12 -0.15
N MET A 143 2.61 2.25 -0.79
CA MET A 143 3.98 2.75 -0.96
C MET A 143 4.57 3.27 0.36
N ARG A 144 5.86 3.00 0.61
CA ARG A 144 6.61 3.65 1.69
C ARG A 144 6.85 5.12 1.37
N TRP A 145 6.91 5.96 2.41
CA TRP A 145 7.19 7.38 2.24
C TRP A 145 8.54 7.61 1.58
N SER A 146 8.52 8.30 0.45
CA SER A 146 9.68 8.63 -0.39
C SER A 146 9.28 9.75 -1.35
N MET A 147 10.24 10.33 -2.06
CA MET A 147 9.94 11.32 -3.12
C MET A 147 9.13 10.68 -4.26
N SER A 148 9.38 9.41 -4.58
CA SER A 148 8.58 8.68 -5.58
C SER A 148 7.11 8.59 -5.16
N LYS A 149 6.82 8.33 -3.88
CA LYS A 149 5.45 8.36 -3.36
C LYS A 149 4.84 9.77 -3.45
N VAL A 150 5.57 10.81 -3.05
CA VAL A 150 5.08 12.20 -3.11
C VAL A 150 4.68 12.56 -4.53
N HIS A 151 5.57 12.37 -5.50
CA HIS A 151 5.30 12.67 -6.90
C HIS A 151 4.16 11.78 -7.47
N SER A 152 4.08 10.52 -7.04
CA SER A 152 2.99 9.64 -7.46
C SER A 152 1.63 10.10 -6.94
N ILE A 153 1.57 10.61 -5.69
CA ILE A 153 0.34 11.21 -5.14
C ILE A 153 -0.03 12.47 -5.93
N GLU A 154 0.90 13.40 -6.13
CA GLU A 154 0.67 14.64 -6.85
C GLU A 154 0.16 14.40 -8.27
N ALA A 155 0.69 13.38 -8.96
CA ALA A 155 0.28 13.02 -10.31
C ALA A 155 -1.07 12.27 -10.38
N SER A 156 -1.51 11.65 -9.28
CA SER A 156 -2.70 10.78 -9.25
C SER A 156 -3.90 11.43 -8.57
N MET A 157 -3.67 12.45 -7.77
CA MET A 157 -4.71 13.06 -6.92
C MET A 157 -5.77 13.76 -7.78
N LEU A 158 -7.03 13.49 -7.47
CA LEU A 158 -8.16 14.18 -8.08
C LEU A 158 -8.31 15.60 -7.51
N PRO A 159 -8.97 16.53 -8.24
CA PRO A 159 -9.11 17.92 -7.80
C PRO A 159 -9.82 18.10 -6.45
N GLU A 160 -10.70 17.16 -6.07
CA GLU A 160 -11.44 17.16 -4.80
C GLU A 160 -10.67 16.54 -3.64
N GLU A 161 -9.54 15.87 -3.90
CA GLU A 161 -8.73 15.23 -2.88
C GLU A 161 -7.74 16.21 -2.24
N ASN A 162 -7.34 15.92 -1.01
CA ASN A 162 -6.35 16.70 -0.30
C ASN A 162 -5.09 15.87 0.00
N PHE A 163 -3.93 16.41 -0.31
CA PHE A 163 -2.64 15.76 -0.03
C PHE A 163 -2.49 15.36 1.44
N ILE A 164 -3.05 16.17 2.36
CA ILE A 164 -2.99 15.90 3.80
C ILE A 164 -3.65 14.57 4.20
N GLU A 165 -4.62 14.08 3.43
CA GLU A 165 -5.31 12.81 3.68
C GLU A 165 -4.43 11.60 3.29
N TYR A 166 -3.43 11.81 2.46
CA TYR A 166 -2.40 10.81 2.17
C TYR A 166 -1.34 10.78 3.27
N VAL A 167 -1.03 11.94 3.88
CA VAL A 167 -0.12 12.04 5.02
C VAL A 167 -0.75 11.49 6.29
N PHE A 168 -2.03 11.79 6.49
CA PHE A 168 -2.83 11.33 7.63
C PHE A 168 -4.06 10.54 7.15
N PRO A 169 -3.89 9.28 6.76
CA PRO A 169 -4.97 8.43 6.24
C PRO A 169 -6.18 8.31 7.17
N ILE A 170 -6.02 8.53 8.46
CA ILE A 170 -7.15 8.55 9.40
C ILE A 170 -8.19 9.62 9.04
N LEU A 171 -7.80 10.73 8.41
CA LEU A 171 -8.73 11.76 7.96
C LEU A 171 -9.68 11.22 6.90
N ARG A 172 -9.21 10.30 6.07
CA ARG A 172 -10.00 9.65 5.01
C ARG A 172 -10.75 8.42 5.50
N TYR A 173 -10.10 7.62 6.34
CA TYR A 173 -10.60 6.29 6.72
C TYR A 173 -11.24 6.23 8.11
N HIS A 174 -11.46 7.36 8.79
CA HIS A 174 -12.05 7.37 10.14
C HIS A 174 -13.40 6.65 10.21
N SER A 175 -14.20 6.67 9.13
CA SER A 175 -15.51 5.99 9.07
C SER A 175 -15.41 4.47 9.17
N ARG A 176 -14.22 3.87 8.96
CA ARG A 176 -14.01 2.43 9.12
C ARG A 176 -14.17 1.93 10.55
N TYR A 177 -14.35 2.80 11.54
CA TYR A 177 -14.57 2.36 12.93
C TYR A 177 -15.68 1.31 13.08
N SER A 178 -16.68 1.33 12.21
CA SER A 178 -17.82 0.39 12.23
C SER A 178 -17.56 -0.92 11.46
N SER A 179 -16.47 -1.00 10.70
CA SER A 179 -16.11 -2.16 9.88
C SER A 179 -14.76 -2.78 10.28
N LEU A 180 -14.20 -2.35 11.41
CA LEU A 180 -12.99 -2.97 11.95
C LEU A 180 -13.30 -4.38 12.47
N THR A 181 -12.39 -5.31 12.20
CA THR A 181 -12.43 -6.70 12.63
C THR A 181 -11.26 -7.03 13.55
N GLU A 182 -11.24 -8.22 14.14
CA GLU A 182 -10.09 -8.72 14.90
C GLU A 182 -8.85 -8.85 14.01
N ASP A 183 -9.04 -9.11 12.71
CA ASP A 183 -7.96 -9.22 11.74
C ASP A 183 -7.23 -7.90 11.52
N ASP A 184 -7.94 -6.76 11.59
CA ASP A 184 -7.32 -5.43 11.55
C ASP A 184 -6.33 -5.22 12.71
N LEU A 185 -6.64 -5.75 13.89
CA LEU A 185 -5.74 -5.71 15.06
C LEU A 185 -4.60 -6.72 14.93
N THR A 186 -4.91 -7.93 14.49
CA THR A 186 -3.92 -8.99 14.29
C THR A 186 -2.87 -8.57 13.27
N TYR A 187 -3.29 -7.92 12.18
CA TYR A 187 -2.40 -7.43 11.13
C TYR A 187 -1.38 -6.40 11.63
N LEU A 188 -1.67 -5.65 12.69
CA LEU A 188 -0.70 -4.70 13.27
C LEU A 188 0.53 -5.40 13.86
N VAL A 189 0.35 -6.64 14.32
CA VAL A 189 1.40 -7.46 14.94
C VAL A 189 1.96 -8.48 13.95
N LYS A 190 1.07 -9.16 13.22
CA LYS A 190 1.40 -10.19 12.24
C LYS A 190 0.82 -9.80 10.89
N LYS A 191 1.69 -9.44 9.98
CA LYS A 191 1.31 -9.07 8.60
C LYS A 191 1.33 -10.34 7.76
N ASP A 192 0.17 -10.89 7.49
CA ASP A 192 0.04 -11.99 6.55
C ASP A 192 0.22 -11.47 5.11
N VAL A 193 0.90 -12.27 4.28
CA VAL A 193 1.08 -12.02 2.85
C VAL A 193 0.01 -12.84 2.13
N VAL A 194 -0.79 -12.18 1.30
CA VAL A 194 -1.92 -12.80 0.58
C VAL A 194 -1.51 -13.20 -0.84
N THR A 195 -0.57 -12.49 -1.43
CA THR A 195 -0.09 -12.79 -2.78
C THR A 195 1.08 -13.79 -2.76
N HIS A 196 1.31 -14.41 -3.91
CA HIS A 196 2.51 -15.21 -4.18
C HIS A 196 3.46 -14.41 -5.05
N ASN A 197 4.42 -13.72 -4.44
CA ASN A 197 5.32 -12.76 -5.12
C ASN A 197 4.56 -11.70 -5.93
N GLY A 198 3.49 -11.15 -5.36
CA GLY A 198 2.63 -10.18 -6.02
C GLY A 198 1.58 -10.77 -6.98
N TYR A 199 1.58 -12.08 -7.21
CA TYR A 199 0.54 -12.78 -7.96
C TYR A 199 -0.67 -13.05 -7.08
N TYR A 200 -1.83 -12.61 -7.51
CA TYR A 200 -3.08 -12.85 -6.80
C TYR A 200 -3.88 -13.96 -7.47
N MET A 201 -3.86 -15.15 -6.86
CA MET A 201 -4.60 -16.29 -7.37
C MET A 201 -6.08 -16.20 -6.97
N ARG A 202 -6.94 -15.93 -7.95
CA ARG A 202 -8.41 -15.98 -7.77
C ARG A 202 -8.93 -17.33 -8.24
N VAL A 203 -9.73 -17.96 -7.39
CA VAL A 203 -10.49 -19.17 -7.72
C VAL A 203 -11.98 -18.85 -7.57
N ASP A 204 -12.52 -18.12 -8.53
CA ASP A 204 -13.95 -17.81 -8.56
C ASP A 204 -14.67 -18.96 -9.31
N VAL A 205 -15.32 -19.84 -8.56
CA VAL A 205 -16.25 -20.81 -9.13
C VAL A 205 -17.63 -20.18 -9.22
N ARG A 206 -18.02 -19.74 -10.40
CA ARG A 206 -19.40 -19.26 -10.64
C ARG A 206 -20.18 -20.34 -11.36
N PRO A 207 -21.40 -20.70 -10.87
CA PRO A 207 -22.31 -21.54 -11.64
C PRO A 207 -22.57 -20.88 -12.99
N ALA A 208 -22.58 -21.65 -14.06
CA ALA A 208 -22.86 -21.17 -15.41
C ALA A 208 -24.36 -20.85 -15.62
N GLU A 209 -24.96 -20.15 -14.67
CA GLU A 209 -26.40 -19.81 -14.67
C GLU A 209 -26.75 -18.74 -15.67
N ASN A 210 -26.39 -18.64 -16.79
CA ASN A 210 -26.77 -17.72 -17.87
C ASN A 210 -25.69 -17.63 -18.96
N VAL A 211 -25.07 -18.74 -19.31
CA VAL A 211 -24.39 -18.80 -20.60
C VAL A 211 -25.48 -18.84 -21.67
N PRO A 212 -25.64 -17.81 -22.52
CA PRO A 212 -26.58 -17.89 -23.63
C PRO A 212 -26.20 -19.11 -24.48
N GLU A 213 -27.12 -20.08 -24.62
CA GLU A 213 -26.92 -21.19 -25.54
C GLU A 213 -26.62 -20.60 -26.93
N GLY A 214 -25.44 -20.90 -27.45
CA GLY A 214 -25.15 -20.71 -28.87
C GLY A 214 -24.23 -19.57 -29.27
N LYS A 215 -23.41 -18.96 -28.41
CA LYS A 215 -22.22 -18.25 -28.92
C LYS A 215 -21.03 -19.21 -28.94
N PRO A 216 -20.56 -19.63 -30.14
CA PRO A 216 -19.27 -20.28 -30.23
C PRO A 216 -18.22 -19.32 -29.67
N LEU A 217 -17.30 -19.84 -28.83
CA LEU A 217 -16.05 -19.14 -28.52
C LEU A 217 -15.43 -18.84 -29.90
N GLY A 218 -15.32 -17.55 -30.21
CA GLY A 218 -14.78 -17.12 -31.49
C GLY A 218 -13.38 -17.68 -31.72
N ASP A 219 -13.13 -18.11 -32.92
CA ASP A 219 -11.82 -18.43 -33.47
C ASP A 219 -10.90 -17.22 -33.45
#